data_d5ccd116f3cfdf1a283c9e8bf87ab447
#
_entry.id   d5ccd116f3cfdf1a283c9e8bf87ab447
#
_cell.length_a   1.000
_cell.length_b   1.000
_cell.length_c   1.000
_cell.angle_alpha   90.00
_cell.angle_beta   90.00
_cell.angle_gamma   90.00
#
_symmetry.space_group_name_H-M   'P 1'
#
loop_
_entity.id
_entity.type
_entity.pdbx_description
1 polymer ?
#
loop_
_entity_poly.entity_id
_entity_poly.type
_entity_poly.pdbx_seq_one_letter_code
_entity_poly.pdbx_strand_id
1 'polypeptide(L)'
;STMVLNLQAKAFGDAAIAAMGYVGRTSALIFSVGLGIGQGFQPVAGFNYGAKKYSRVKEAMFFTFACGFTLMLITCLGLFIFAETLMGAFVSGSKEVVEIGARVIRYQSIAMPFLSLNVIANMSFQSTKKKVQATILSCCRQGIFFVPFILLLPLMFELTGVELTQALSDFCTFLFTI
;
A
#
# COMPACT_ATOMS: atom_id res chain seq x y z
N SER A 1 -0.50 9.56 7.85
CA SER A 1 -1.49 8.46 7.93
C SER A 1 -1.26 7.57 9.17
N THR A 2 -0.04 7.12 9.44
CA THR A 2 0.27 6.21 10.57
C THR A 2 -0.09 6.80 11.94
N MET A 3 0.12 8.10 12.16
CA MET A 3 -0.28 8.75 13.43
C MET A 3 -1.80 8.69 13.65
N VAL A 4 -2.59 8.92 12.62
CA VAL A 4 -4.06 8.89 12.71
C VAL A 4 -4.55 7.47 12.95
N LEU A 5 -3.96 6.47 12.27
CA LEU A 5 -4.24 5.05 12.52
C LEU A 5 -3.97 4.67 13.98
N ASN A 6 -2.81 5.05 14.52
CA ASN A 6 -2.46 4.76 15.91
C ASN A 6 -3.39 5.49 16.91
N LEU A 7 -3.84 6.71 16.57
CA LEU A 7 -4.74 7.46 17.43
C LEU A 7 -6.12 6.78 17.51
N GLN A 8 -6.63 6.27 16.40
CA GLN A 8 -7.88 5.51 16.35
C GLN A 8 -7.73 4.15 17.04
N ALA A 9 -6.61 3.45 16.82
CA ALA A 9 -6.32 2.17 17.48
C ALA A 9 -6.23 2.31 19.02
N LYS A 10 -5.89 3.49 19.54
CA LYS A 10 -5.83 3.77 20.98
C LYS A 10 -7.17 3.56 21.68
N ALA A 11 -8.27 3.77 21.00
CA ALA A 11 -9.61 3.52 21.54
C ALA A 11 -9.89 2.03 21.79
N PHE A 12 -9.12 1.12 21.18
CA PHE A 12 -9.28 -0.34 21.23
C PHE A 12 -8.22 -1.05 22.09
N GLY A 13 -7.41 -0.30 22.84
CA GLY A 13 -6.45 -0.82 23.81
C GLY A 13 -5.01 -0.92 23.34
N ASP A 14 -4.10 -1.19 24.26
CA ASP A 14 -2.65 -1.21 24.03
C ASP A 14 -2.23 -2.36 23.09
N ALA A 15 -2.93 -3.48 23.10
CA ALA A 15 -2.69 -4.60 22.19
C ALA A 15 -2.92 -4.22 20.73
N ALA A 16 -3.95 -3.43 20.44
CA ALA A 16 -4.24 -2.91 19.09
C ALA A 16 -3.15 -1.94 18.61
N ILE A 17 -2.66 -1.06 19.49
CA ILE A 17 -1.56 -0.14 19.16
C ILE A 17 -0.28 -0.92 18.84
N ALA A 18 0.07 -1.91 19.66
CA ALA A 18 1.25 -2.74 19.45
C ALA A 18 1.15 -3.51 18.12
N ALA A 19 0.01 -4.16 17.86
CA ALA A 19 -0.24 -4.86 16.61
C ALA A 19 -0.09 -3.94 15.39
N MET A 20 -0.73 -2.75 15.40
CA MET A 20 -0.63 -1.77 14.32
C MET A 20 0.81 -1.27 14.11
N GLY A 21 1.61 -1.15 15.16
CA GLY A 21 3.03 -0.82 15.08
C GLY A 21 3.83 -1.86 14.28
N TYR A 22 3.64 -3.14 14.57
CA TYR A 22 4.31 -4.24 13.86
C TYR A 22 3.81 -4.37 12.42
N VAL A 23 2.50 -4.29 12.21
CA VAL A 23 1.90 -4.28 10.87
C VAL A 23 2.45 -3.11 10.04
N GLY A 24 2.57 -1.92 10.62
CA GLY A 24 3.13 -0.76 9.95
C GLY A 24 4.57 -0.97 9.46
N ARG A 25 5.41 -1.66 10.24
CA ARG A 25 6.78 -2.02 9.82
C ARG A 25 6.78 -3.03 8.67
N THR A 26 5.96 -4.07 8.76
CA THR A 26 5.79 -5.06 7.70
C THR A 26 5.29 -4.41 6.41
N SER A 27 4.28 -3.54 6.51
CA SER A 27 3.75 -2.78 5.38
C SER A 27 4.80 -1.87 4.73
N ALA A 28 5.65 -1.23 5.54
CA ALA A 28 6.74 -0.38 5.03
C ALA A 28 7.77 -1.19 4.23
N LEU A 29 8.11 -2.40 4.66
CA LEU A 29 9.00 -3.28 3.91
C LEU A 29 8.41 -3.65 2.55
N ILE A 30 7.14 -4.05 2.52
CA ILE A 30 6.45 -4.40 1.26
C ILE A 30 6.34 -3.18 0.35
N PHE A 31 5.99 -2.03 0.90
CA PHE A 31 5.94 -0.77 0.16
C PHE A 31 7.30 -0.42 -0.47
N SER A 32 8.40 -0.70 0.22
CA SER A 32 9.76 -0.48 -0.30
C SER A 32 10.06 -1.34 -1.53
N VAL A 33 9.53 -2.56 -1.60
CA VAL A 33 9.63 -3.40 -2.80
C VAL A 33 8.90 -2.76 -3.98
N GLY A 34 7.67 -2.28 -3.76
CA GLY A 34 6.90 -1.57 -4.78
C GLY A 34 7.58 -0.28 -5.26
N LEU A 35 8.15 0.48 -4.31
CA LEU A 35 8.97 1.67 -4.63
C LEU A 35 10.19 1.32 -5.46
N GLY A 36 10.92 0.25 -5.13
CA GLY A 36 12.10 -0.19 -5.87
C GLY A 36 11.78 -0.48 -7.33
N ILE A 37 10.67 -1.17 -7.60
CA ILE A 37 10.19 -1.43 -8.96
C ILE A 37 9.88 -0.13 -9.70
N GLY A 38 9.14 0.79 -9.06
CA GLY A 38 8.81 2.09 -9.63
C GLY A 38 10.03 2.96 -9.90
N GLN A 39 11.01 2.98 -9.01
CA GLN A 39 12.27 3.72 -9.18
C GLN A 39 13.12 3.13 -10.32
N GLY A 40 13.13 1.81 -10.49
CA GLY A 40 13.79 1.17 -11.63
C GLY A 40 13.15 1.53 -12.98
N PHE A 41 11.83 1.74 -13.01
CA PHE A 41 11.10 2.17 -14.19
C PHE A 41 11.38 3.64 -14.57
N GLN A 42 11.55 4.53 -13.60
CA GLN A 42 11.67 5.99 -13.82
C GLN A 42 12.75 6.38 -14.86
N PRO A 43 14.01 5.92 -14.76
CA PRO A 43 15.05 6.30 -15.73
C PRO A 43 14.73 5.79 -17.13
N VAL A 44 14.17 4.59 -17.26
CA VAL A 44 13.78 4.01 -18.56
C VAL A 44 12.69 4.85 -19.21
N ALA A 45 11.64 5.19 -18.44
CA ALA A 45 10.55 6.03 -18.91
C ALA A 45 11.02 7.44 -19.27
N GLY A 46 11.81 8.08 -18.40
CA GLY A 46 12.32 9.43 -18.62
C GLY A 46 13.21 9.55 -19.86
N PHE A 47 14.13 8.59 -20.04
CA PHE A 47 15.02 8.56 -21.22
C PHE A 47 14.23 8.38 -22.52
N ASN A 48 13.35 7.39 -22.59
CA ASN A 48 12.55 7.13 -23.79
C ASN A 48 11.54 8.25 -24.08
N TYR A 49 10.98 8.87 -23.04
CA TYR A 49 10.10 10.03 -23.19
C TYR A 49 10.86 11.25 -23.76
N GLY A 50 12.06 11.53 -23.25
CA GLY A 50 12.93 12.59 -23.77
C GLY A 50 13.35 12.36 -25.22
N ALA A 51 13.56 11.10 -25.59
CA ALA A 51 13.85 10.69 -26.98
C ALA A 51 12.60 10.62 -27.88
N LYS A 52 11.42 11.04 -27.40
CA LYS A 52 10.11 10.99 -28.10
C LYS A 52 9.68 9.58 -28.55
N LYS A 53 10.24 8.53 -27.93
CA LYS A 53 9.91 7.13 -28.20
C LYS A 53 8.74 6.65 -27.32
N TYR A 54 7.57 7.23 -27.50
CA TYR A 54 6.39 6.99 -26.64
C TYR A 54 5.91 5.53 -26.64
N SER A 55 6.10 4.80 -27.74
CA SER A 55 5.77 3.37 -27.82
C SER A 55 6.59 2.57 -26.81
N ARG A 56 7.90 2.84 -26.70
CA ARG A 56 8.78 2.17 -25.72
C ARG A 56 8.44 2.54 -24.26
N VAL A 57 7.98 3.78 -24.01
CA VAL A 57 7.50 4.18 -22.68
C VAL A 57 6.28 3.35 -22.29
N LYS A 58 5.32 3.17 -23.20
CA LYS A 58 4.13 2.32 -22.95
C LYS A 58 4.51 0.87 -22.71
N GLU A 59 5.34 0.30 -23.55
CA GLU A 59 5.81 -1.08 -23.44
C GLU A 59 6.51 -1.31 -22.08
N ALA A 60 7.46 -0.44 -21.72
CA ALA A 60 8.14 -0.50 -20.42
C ALA A 60 7.15 -0.35 -19.25
N MET A 61 6.15 0.51 -19.38
CA MET A 61 5.12 0.69 -18.35
C MET A 61 4.29 -0.57 -18.16
N PHE A 62 3.78 -1.19 -19.23
CA PHE A 62 3.01 -2.43 -19.15
C PHE A 62 3.83 -3.59 -18.62
N PHE A 63 5.10 -3.73 -19.04
CA PHE A 63 6.02 -4.72 -18.51
C PHE A 63 6.24 -4.53 -17.01
N THR A 64 6.48 -3.29 -16.58
CA THR A 64 6.68 -2.98 -15.16
C THR A 64 5.40 -3.21 -14.34
N PHE A 65 4.23 -2.92 -14.90
CA PHE A 65 2.95 -3.25 -14.27
C PHE A 65 2.79 -4.77 -14.08
N ALA A 66 3.04 -5.55 -15.11
CA ALA A 66 2.93 -7.00 -15.03
C ALA A 66 3.92 -7.59 -14.01
N CYS A 67 5.20 -7.22 -14.08
CA CYS A 67 6.22 -7.67 -13.13
C CYS A 67 5.93 -7.20 -11.71
N GLY A 68 5.56 -5.92 -11.53
CA GLY A 68 5.26 -5.36 -10.23
C GLY A 68 4.05 -6.00 -9.57
N PHE A 69 2.97 -6.19 -10.34
CA PHE A 69 1.77 -6.85 -9.85
C PHE A 69 2.04 -8.31 -9.47
N THR A 70 2.73 -9.06 -10.35
CA THR A 70 3.06 -10.48 -10.09
C THR A 70 3.95 -10.64 -8.86
N LEU A 71 5.01 -9.83 -8.74
CA LEU A 71 5.91 -9.90 -7.59
C LEU A 71 5.18 -9.55 -6.28
N MET A 72 4.35 -8.50 -6.30
CA MET A 72 3.53 -8.13 -5.16
C MET A 72 2.49 -9.19 -4.82
N LEU A 73 1.87 -9.80 -5.82
CA LEU A 73 0.90 -10.87 -5.60
C LEU A 73 1.55 -12.07 -4.90
N ILE A 74 2.73 -12.51 -5.36
CA ILE A 74 3.48 -13.60 -4.73
C ILE A 74 3.85 -13.24 -3.29
N THR A 75 4.37 -12.03 -3.06
CA THR A 75 4.74 -11.56 -1.72
C THR A 75 3.53 -11.52 -0.79
N CYS A 76 2.40 -10.98 -1.28
CA CYS A 76 1.17 -10.88 -0.50
C CYS A 76 0.52 -12.24 -0.22
N LEU A 77 0.58 -13.19 -1.16
CA LEU A 77 0.14 -14.57 -0.92
C LEU A 77 0.98 -15.23 0.17
N GLY A 78 2.30 -15.06 0.12
CA GLY A 78 3.19 -15.54 1.20
C GLY A 78 2.81 -14.93 2.55
N LEU A 79 2.61 -13.63 2.62
CA LEU A 79 2.22 -12.95 3.86
C LEU A 79 0.83 -13.37 4.35
N PHE A 80 -0.12 -13.58 3.46
CA PHE A 80 -1.46 -14.03 3.81
C PHE A 80 -1.42 -15.41 4.48
N ILE A 81 -0.60 -16.32 3.94
CA ILE A 81 -0.44 -17.70 4.45
C ILE A 81 0.33 -17.70 5.78
N PHE A 82 1.44 -16.94 5.85
CA PHE A 82 2.36 -16.95 6.98
C PHE A 82 2.13 -15.80 7.97
N ALA A 83 0.99 -15.10 7.91
CA ALA A 83 0.70 -13.93 8.76
C ALA A 83 0.86 -14.20 10.26
N GLU A 84 0.34 -15.31 10.75
CA GLU A 84 0.43 -15.70 12.17
C GLU A 84 1.86 -16.05 12.58
N THR A 85 2.58 -16.80 11.74
CA THR A 85 3.98 -17.18 11.99
C THR A 85 4.86 -15.93 12.03
N LEU A 86 4.64 -15.01 11.11
CA LEU A 86 5.37 -13.75 11.02
C LEU A 86 5.12 -12.89 12.27
N MET A 87 3.85 -12.71 12.65
CA MET A 87 3.52 -11.96 13.85
C MET A 87 4.04 -12.64 15.12
N GLY A 88 3.95 -13.96 15.21
CA GLY A 88 4.51 -14.74 16.34
C GLY A 88 6.02 -14.62 16.48
N ALA A 89 6.75 -14.42 15.37
CA ALA A 89 8.20 -14.19 15.39
C ALA A 89 8.56 -12.78 15.90
N PHE A 90 7.69 -11.79 15.68
CA PHE A 90 7.91 -10.41 16.15
C PHE A 90 7.39 -10.14 17.57
N VAL A 91 6.37 -10.88 18.00
CA VAL A 91 5.67 -10.65 19.27
C VAL A 91 5.85 -11.86 20.18
N SER A 92 6.72 -11.73 21.18
CA SER A 92 6.87 -12.75 22.21
C SER A 92 5.88 -12.49 23.36
N GLY A 93 4.85 -13.33 23.50
CA GLY A 93 4.08 -13.41 24.74
C GLY A 93 2.63 -12.91 24.75
N SER A 94 2.11 -12.26 23.71
CA SER A 94 0.70 -11.85 23.64
C SER A 94 0.00 -12.44 22.43
N LYS A 95 -0.83 -13.46 22.68
CA LYS A 95 -1.65 -14.10 21.62
C LYS A 95 -2.61 -13.11 20.97
N GLU A 96 -3.16 -12.19 21.74
CA GLU A 96 -4.09 -11.17 21.26
C GLU A 96 -3.45 -10.23 20.22
N VAL A 97 -2.22 -9.76 20.47
CA VAL A 97 -1.47 -8.92 19.53
C VAL A 97 -1.16 -9.67 18.24
N VAL A 98 -0.81 -10.96 18.35
CA VAL A 98 -0.54 -11.81 17.17
C VAL A 98 -1.80 -11.98 16.33
N GLU A 99 -2.94 -12.24 16.96
CA GLU A 99 -4.21 -12.47 16.26
C GLU A 99 -4.71 -11.20 15.55
N ILE A 100 -4.70 -10.06 16.24
CA ILE A 100 -5.05 -8.76 15.64
C ILE A 100 -4.11 -8.44 14.48
N GLY A 101 -2.80 -8.53 14.70
CA GLY A 101 -1.80 -8.22 13.67
C GLY A 101 -1.89 -9.13 12.45
N ALA A 102 -2.11 -10.44 12.65
CA ALA A 102 -2.27 -11.38 11.54
C ALA A 102 -3.54 -11.09 10.72
N ARG A 103 -4.63 -10.69 11.36
CA ARG A 103 -5.87 -10.27 10.69
C ARG A 103 -5.63 -9.03 9.82
N VAL A 104 -4.97 -8.02 10.36
CA VAL A 104 -4.64 -6.79 9.63
C VAL A 104 -3.75 -7.08 8.42
N ILE A 105 -2.71 -7.90 8.60
CA ILE A 105 -1.83 -8.32 7.50
C ILE A 105 -2.62 -9.02 6.40
N ARG A 106 -3.57 -9.90 6.73
CA ARG A 106 -4.40 -10.57 5.74
C ARG A 106 -5.26 -9.59 4.95
N TYR A 107 -5.92 -8.63 5.61
CA TYR A 107 -6.69 -7.59 4.91
C TYR A 107 -5.83 -6.72 4.01
N GLN A 108 -4.68 -6.29 4.50
CA GLN A 108 -3.74 -5.50 3.71
C GLN A 108 -3.17 -6.27 2.52
N SER A 109 -2.90 -7.57 2.68
CA SER A 109 -2.36 -8.43 1.61
C SER A 109 -3.29 -8.49 0.38
N ILE A 110 -4.59 -8.31 0.55
CA ILE A 110 -5.56 -8.28 -0.56
C ILE A 110 -5.40 -6.99 -1.39
N ALA A 111 -5.15 -5.86 -0.74
CA ALA A 111 -5.08 -4.56 -1.42
C ALA A 111 -3.68 -4.17 -1.90
N MET A 112 -2.62 -4.72 -1.30
CA MET A 112 -1.23 -4.38 -1.61
C MET A 112 -0.79 -4.64 -3.06
N PRO A 113 -1.26 -5.65 -3.79
CA PRO A 113 -0.96 -5.77 -5.21
C PRO A 113 -1.37 -4.55 -6.04
N PHE A 114 -2.51 -3.92 -5.69
CA PHE A 114 -2.97 -2.70 -6.35
C PHE A 114 -2.12 -1.47 -6.00
N LEU A 115 -1.47 -1.48 -4.84
CA LEU A 115 -0.55 -0.44 -4.42
C LEU A 115 0.65 -0.32 -5.38
N SER A 116 1.18 -1.44 -5.87
CA SER A 116 2.28 -1.41 -6.84
C SER A 116 1.89 -0.71 -8.14
N LEU A 117 0.66 -0.91 -8.61
CA LEU A 117 0.12 -0.25 -9.80
C LEU A 117 0.00 1.26 -9.56
N ASN A 118 -0.48 1.69 -8.40
CA ASN A 118 -0.55 3.10 -8.02
C ASN A 118 0.84 3.76 -7.99
N VAL A 119 1.83 3.06 -7.43
CA VAL A 119 3.22 3.56 -7.37
C VAL A 119 3.80 3.71 -8.77
N ILE A 120 3.66 2.70 -9.63
CA ILE A 120 4.18 2.73 -11.01
C ILE A 120 3.47 3.81 -11.82
N ALA A 121 2.15 3.97 -11.70
CA ALA A 121 1.40 5.03 -12.36
C ALA A 121 1.87 6.42 -11.92
N ASN A 122 2.05 6.62 -10.62
CA ASN A 122 2.58 7.87 -10.08
C ASN A 122 3.98 8.19 -10.63
N MET A 123 4.87 7.19 -10.66
CA MET A 123 6.22 7.30 -11.22
C MET A 123 6.18 7.58 -12.74
N SER A 124 5.21 7.02 -13.47
CA SER A 124 4.99 7.32 -14.90
C SER A 124 4.64 8.79 -15.10
N PHE A 125 3.72 9.34 -14.29
CA PHE A 125 3.38 10.76 -14.38
C PHE A 125 4.56 11.66 -14.03
N GLN A 126 5.37 11.31 -13.04
CA GLN A 126 6.58 12.05 -12.69
C GLN A 126 7.60 12.04 -13.83
N SER A 127 7.85 10.88 -14.46
CA SER A 127 8.81 10.71 -15.56
C SER A 127 8.38 11.42 -16.84
N THR A 128 7.07 11.55 -17.07
CA THR A 128 6.51 12.24 -18.26
C THR A 128 6.24 13.73 -18.01
N LYS A 129 6.82 14.31 -16.95
CA LYS A 129 6.68 15.73 -16.57
C LYS A 129 5.25 16.15 -16.20
N LYS A 130 4.34 15.23 -16.00
CA LYS A 130 2.95 15.49 -15.59
C LYS A 130 2.85 15.60 -14.05
N LYS A 131 3.61 16.54 -13.47
CA LYS A 131 3.78 16.70 -12.01
C LYS A 131 2.46 16.92 -11.26
N VAL A 132 1.56 17.72 -11.85
CA VAL A 132 0.25 18.01 -11.23
C VAL A 132 -0.57 16.73 -11.06
N GLN A 133 -0.62 15.87 -12.07
CA GLN A 133 -1.34 14.59 -12.00
C GLN A 133 -0.72 13.64 -10.98
N ALA A 134 0.61 13.57 -10.90
CA ALA A 134 1.31 12.80 -9.87
C ALA A 134 0.99 13.30 -8.46
N THR A 135 0.94 14.63 -8.26
CA THR A 135 0.58 15.23 -6.97
C THR A 135 -0.87 14.95 -6.59
N ILE A 136 -1.81 15.11 -7.53
CA ILE A 136 -3.23 14.79 -7.31
C ILE A 136 -3.38 13.33 -6.90
N LEU A 137 -2.75 12.40 -7.60
CA LEU A 137 -2.83 10.97 -7.30
C LEU A 137 -2.29 10.65 -5.89
N SER A 138 -1.19 11.29 -5.49
CA SER A 138 -0.64 11.15 -4.14
C SER A 138 -1.56 11.74 -3.06
N CYS A 139 -2.19 12.89 -3.34
CA CYS A 139 -3.18 13.51 -2.45
C CYS A 139 -4.46 12.68 -2.34
N CYS A 140 -4.92 12.07 -3.43
CA CYS A 140 -6.07 11.17 -3.40
C CYS A 140 -5.82 10.00 -2.46
N ARG A 141 -4.66 9.37 -2.57
CA ARG A 141 -4.30 8.18 -1.80
C ARG A 141 -4.17 8.45 -0.30
N GLN A 142 -3.48 9.52 0.11
CA GLN A 142 -3.15 9.79 1.52
C GLN A 142 -4.05 10.85 2.18
N GLY A 143 -4.84 11.56 1.38
CA GLY A 143 -5.73 12.64 1.86
C GLY A 143 -7.18 12.35 1.52
N ILE A 144 -7.57 12.54 0.25
CA ILE A 144 -8.97 12.60 -0.16
C ILE A 144 -9.73 11.31 0.15
N PHE A 145 -9.15 10.15 -0.08
CA PHE A 145 -9.78 8.86 0.24
C PHE A 145 -9.47 8.39 1.65
N PHE A 146 -8.22 8.55 2.11
CA PHE A 146 -7.81 8.06 3.41
C PHE A 146 -8.53 8.76 4.57
N VAL A 147 -8.65 10.10 4.55
CA VAL A 147 -9.24 10.86 5.67
C VAL A 147 -10.72 10.53 5.88
N PRO A 148 -11.60 10.51 4.88
CA PRO A 148 -12.97 10.07 5.07
C PRO A 148 -13.09 8.63 5.57
N PHE A 149 -12.30 7.72 5.01
CA PHE A 149 -12.36 6.31 5.41
C PHE A 149 -11.91 6.09 6.85
N ILE A 150 -10.83 6.73 7.31
CA ILE A 150 -10.36 6.59 8.71
C ILE A 150 -11.32 7.23 9.73
N LEU A 151 -12.17 8.14 9.32
CA LEU A 151 -13.18 8.73 10.19
C LEU A 151 -14.49 7.94 10.19
N LEU A 152 -14.91 7.39 9.05
CA LEU A 152 -16.20 6.72 8.89
C LEU A 152 -16.16 5.21 9.19
N LEU A 153 -15.14 4.49 8.70
CA LEU A 153 -15.06 3.04 8.86
C LEU A 153 -14.96 2.58 10.33
N PRO A 154 -14.18 3.23 11.21
CA PRO A 154 -14.14 2.82 12.60
C PRO A 154 -15.48 3.00 13.33
N LEU A 155 -16.32 3.96 12.89
CA LEU A 155 -17.66 4.16 13.45
C LEU A 155 -18.65 3.05 13.07
N MET A 156 -18.41 2.38 11.92
CA MET A 156 -19.28 1.33 11.40
C MET A 156 -18.77 -0.09 11.73
N PHE A 157 -17.46 -0.27 11.73
CA PHE A 157 -16.81 -1.58 11.81
C PHE A 157 -15.77 -1.67 12.94
N GLU A 158 -15.75 -0.72 13.86
CA GLU A 158 -14.81 -0.68 15.00
C GLU A 158 -13.35 -0.86 14.56
N LEU A 159 -12.61 -1.77 15.20
CA LEU A 159 -11.21 -2.05 14.89
C LEU A 159 -11.01 -2.53 13.44
N THR A 160 -11.93 -3.36 12.93
CA THR A 160 -11.89 -3.84 11.53
C THR A 160 -11.97 -2.67 10.52
N GLY A 161 -12.71 -1.60 10.86
CA GLY A 161 -12.76 -0.38 10.06
C GLY A 161 -11.41 0.33 9.96
N VAL A 162 -10.67 0.40 11.07
CA VAL A 162 -9.29 0.93 11.07
C VAL A 162 -8.38 0.07 10.20
N GLU A 163 -8.51 -1.26 10.32
CA GLU A 163 -7.73 -2.25 9.59
C GLU A 163 -7.93 -2.14 8.06
N LEU A 164 -9.16 -1.92 7.62
CA LEU A 164 -9.55 -1.84 6.21
C LEU A 164 -9.30 -0.48 5.56
N THR A 165 -9.14 0.58 6.33
CA THR A 165 -9.03 1.95 5.81
C THR A 165 -7.94 2.10 4.76
N GLN A 166 -6.75 1.58 5.02
CA GLN A 166 -5.62 1.68 4.09
C GLN A 166 -5.88 0.89 2.81
N ALA A 167 -6.44 -0.32 2.95
CA ALA A 167 -6.76 -1.19 1.82
C ALA A 167 -7.78 -0.56 0.87
N LEU A 168 -8.85 0.02 1.42
CA LEU A 168 -9.89 0.68 0.65
C LEU A 168 -9.38 1.97 -0.01
N SER A 169 -8.57 2.75 0.70
CA SER A 169 -7.97 3.96 0.13
C SER A 169 -7.07 3.65 -1.07
N ASP A 170 -6.24 2.62 -0.97
CA ASP A 170 -5.38 2.18 -2.07
C ASP A 170 -6.18 1.64 -3.26
N PHE A 171 -7.26 0.90 -3.00
CA PHE A 171 -8.16 0.39 -4.04
C PHE A 171 -8.93 1.50 -4.76
N CYS A 172 -9.51 2.46 -4.00
CA CYS A 172 -10.19 3.60 -4.58
C CYS A 172 -9.25 4.48 -5.41
N THR A 173 -8.01 4.67 -4.94
CA THR A 173 -7.00 5.41 -5.69
C THR A 173 -6.64 4.69 -6.99
N PHE A 174 -6.56 3.36 -6.97
CA PHE A 174 -6.34 2.56 -8.19
C PHE A 174 -7.47 2.76 -9.21
N LEU A 175 -8.73 2.70 -8.77
CA LEU A 175 -9.88 2.96 -9.64
C LEU A 175 -9.87 4.37 -10.24
N PHE A 176 -9.39 5.34 -9.49
CA PHE A 176 -9.26 6.73 -9.97
C PHE A 176 -8.07 6.92 -10.92
N THR A 177 -7.13 5.98 -10.94
CA THR A 177 -5.93 6.03 -11.78
C THR A 177 -6.17 5.49 -13.19
N ILE A 178 -7.17 4.61 -13.37
CA ILE A 178 -7.57 4.04 -14.67
C ILE A 178 -8.37 5.07 -15.46
#